data_1bb23b2711c25fa60b9cf27fb351af54
#
_entry.id   1bb23b2711c25fa60b9cf27fb351af54
#
_cell.length_a   1.000
_cell.length_b   1.000
_cell.length_c   1.000
_cell.angle_alpha   90.00
_cell.angle_beta   90.00
_cell.angle_gamma   90.00
#
_symmetry.space_group_name_H-M   'P 1'
#
loop_
_entity.id
_entity.type
_entity.pdbx_description
1 polymer ?
#
loop_
_entity_poly.entity_id
_entity_poly.type
_entity_poly.pdbx_seq_one_letter_code
_entity_poly.pdbx_strand_id
1 'polypeptide(L)'
;MRVSQFGEKFVRDCGILQLMDDLGNALASGEDMIMLGGGNPSRIPQVEACLRERMESGMRDGDAFERLVGNYAPPAGDRAFRAAAASLLRREFGWPITEANVALTNGSQTAFFYLFNMFAGRFPDGSRKKVLLPLTPEYIGYTDVGLDDDLFISYRPEIEYLDGRQFKYR
;
A
#
# COMPACT_ATOMS: atom_id res chain seq x y z
N MET A 1 21.50 -6.85 -20.71
CA MET A 1 20.15 -6.86 -21.31
C MET A 1 19.71 -5.42 -21.47
N ARG A 2 19.12 -5.01 -22.59
CA ARG A 2 18.58 -3.65 -22.71
C ARG A 2 17.15 -3.64 -22.16
N VAL A 3 16.88 -2.70 -21.26
CA VAL A 3 15.56 -2.46 -20.67
C VAL A 3 15.04 -1.08 -21.07
N SER A 4 13.76 -0.80 -20.89
CA SER A 4 13.19 0.54 -21.10
C SER A 4 13.70 1.51 -20.03
N GLN A 5 13.55 2.81 -20.28
CA GLN A 5 13.88 3.85 -19.29
C GLN A 5 13.16 3.61 -17.94
N PHE A 6 11.89 3.23 -17.99
CA PHE A 6 11.16 2.84 -16.77
C PHE A 6 11.69 1.54 -16.16
N GLY A 7 12.05 0.55 -17.00
CA GLY A 7 12.63 -0.72 -16.55
C GLY A 7 13.98 -0.57 -15.85
N GLU A 8 14.74 0.48 -16.17
CA GLU A 8 16.01 0.76 -15.49
C GLU A 8 15.83 0.99 -13.97
N LYS A 9 14.66 1.47 -13.55
CA LYS A 9 14.34 1.65 -12.13
C LYS A 9 14.31 0.32 -11.36
N PHE A 10 13.96 -0.78 -12.04
CA PHE A 10 13.82 -2.10 -11.41
C PHE A 10 15.08 -2.96 -11.44
N VAL A 11 16.10 -2.57 -12.20
CA VAL A 11 17.34 -3.35 -12.33
C VAL A 11 18.54 -2.73 -11.63
N ARG A 12 18.39 -1.55 -11.08
CA ARG A 12 19.42 -0.90 -10.27
C ARG A 12 19.21 -1.19 -8.80
N ASP A 13 20.30 -1.21 -8.06
CA ASP A 13 20.24 -1.31 -6.61
C ASP A 13 19.46 -0.13 -6.03
N CYS A 14 18.49 -0.44 -5.18
CA CYS A 14 17.69 0.55 -4.49
C CYS A 14 17.56 0.23 -3.00
N GLY A 15 17.38 1.26 -2.18
CA GLY A 15 17.37 1.13 -0.73
C GLY A 15 16.25 0.24 -0.21
N ILE A 16 15.12 0.14 -0.92
CA ILE A 16 14.02 -0.73 -0.48
C ILE A 16 14.37 -2.21 -0.63
N LEU A 17 15.05 -2.62 -1.70
CA LEU A 17 15.48 -3.99 -1.88
C LEU A 17 16.48 -4.38 -0.80
N GLN A 18 17.49 -3.53 -0.57
CA GLN A 18 18.47 -3.76 0.50
C GLN A 18 17.80 -3.88 1.87
N LEU A 19 16.87 -2.98 2.20
CA LEU A 19 16.12 -3.03 3.46
C LEU A 19 15.32 -4.33 3.60
N MET A 20 14.68 -4.79 2.53
CA MET A 20 13.88 -6.03 2.55
C MET A 20 14.76 -7.28 2.66
N ASP A 21 15.92 -7.29 2.02
CA ASP A 21 16.90 -8.38 2.14
C ASP A 21 17.48 -8.44 3.56
N ASP A 22 17.86 -7.31 4.15
CA ASP A 22 18.35 -7.22 5.52
C ASP A 22 17.30 -7.72 6.53
N LEU A 23 16.05 -7.31 6.33
CA LEU A 23 14.92 -7.76 7.14
C LEU A 23 14.68 -9.27 7.01
N GLY A 24 14.70 -9.80 5.78
CA GLY A 24 14.56 -11.23 5.50
C GLY A 24 15.65 -12.05 6.15
N ASN A 25 16.90 -11.61 6.04
CA ASN A 25 18.06 -12.26 6.66
C ASN A 25 17.97 -12.25 8.19
N ALA A 26 17.57 -11.12 8.78
CA ALA A 26 17.37 -10.98 10.21
C ALA A 26 16.31 -11.96 10.75
N LEU A 27 15.16 -12.05 10.06
CA LEU A 27 14.10 -13.00 10.44
C LEU A 27 14.53 -14.46 10.28
N ALA A 28 15.37 -14.76 9.31
CA ALA A 28 15.85 -16.11 9.05
C ALA A 28 16.97 -16.56 10.03
N SER A 29 17.65 -15.63 10.70
CA SER A 29 18.76 -15.95 11.61
C SER A 29 18.34 -16.76 12.84
N GLY A 30 17.06 -16.70 13.22
CA GLY A 30 16.52 -17.38 14.41
C GLY A 30 17.00 -16.79 15.75
N GLU A 31 17.68 -15.64 15.73
CA GLU A 31 18.10 -14.91 16.91
C GLU A 31 16.94 -14.08 17.49
N ASP A 32 16.94 -13.88 18.81
CA ASP A 32 16.04 -12.95 19.48
C ASP A 32 16.41 -11.52 19.09
N MET A 33 15.81 -11.03 18.02
CA MET A 33 16.10 -9.71 17.45
C MET A 33 14.97 -8.73 17.69
N ILE A 34 15.31 -7.54 18.19
CA ILE A 34 14.38 -6.44 18.33
C ILE A 34 14.31 -5.67 17.00
N MET A 35 13.22 -5.88 16.26
CA MET A 35 13.01 -5.28 14.96
C MET A 35 12.47 -3.86 15.09
N LEU A 36 13.31 -2.85 14.79
CA LEU A 36 12.93 -1.43 14.82
C LEU A 36 12.75 -0.82 13.43
N GLY A 37 13.26 -1.48 12.39
CA GLY A 37 13.28 -0.97 11.03
C GLY A 37 12.11 -1.40 10.15
N GLY A 38 11.35 -2.36 10.56
CA GLY A 38 10.20 -2.90 9.84
C GLY A 38 9.55 -4.02 10.64
N GLY A 39 8.37 -4.43 10.24
CA GLY A 39 7.71 -5.51 10.93
C GLY A 39 6.39 -5.92 10.32
N ASN A 40 5.96 -7.09 10.70
CA ASN A 40 4.61 -7.56 10.42
C ASN A 40 3.59 -6.83 11.30
N PRO A 41 2.33 -6.74 10.86
CA PRO A 41 1.25 -6.27 11.72
C PRO A 41 1.18 -7.06 13.02
N SER A 42 0.81 -6.40 14.11
CA SER A 42 0.62 -7.05 15.40
C SER A 42 -0.43 -8.17 15.29
N ARG A 43 -0.14 -9.28 15.92
CA ARG A 43 -1.08 -10.40 16.02
C ARG A 43 -2.19 -10.06 17.00
N ILE A 44 -3.44 -10.23 16.56
CA ILE A 44 -4.64 -10.05 17.40
C ILE A 44 -5.39 -11.37 17.37
N PRO A 45 -5.22 -12.23 18.38
CA PRO A 45 -5.76 -13.60 18.37
C PRO A 45 -7.25 -13.69 18.11
N GLN A 46 -8.05 -12.75 18.60
CA GLN A 46 -9.50 -12.71 18.39
C GLN A 46 -9.84 -12.44 16.92
N VAL A 47 -9.10 -11.56 16.26
CA VAL A 47 -9.29 -11.27 14.83
C VAL A 47 -8.84 -12.46 13.99
N GLU A 48 -7.68 -13.06 14.33
CA GLU A 48 -7.18 -14.25 13.64
C GLU A 48 -8.16 -15.43 13.75
N ALA A 49 -8.76 -15.64 14.92
CA ALA A 49 -9.77 -16.68 15.11
C ALA A 49 -11.02 -16.44 14.24
N CYS A 50 -11.51 -15.20 14.20
CA CYS A 50 -12.64 -14.81 13.36
C CYS A 50 -12.35 -15.02 11.87
N LEU A 51 -11.15 -14.62 11.39
CA LEU A 51 -10.76 -14.82 10.00
C LEU A 51 -10.64 -16.31 9.65
N ARG A 52 -10.08 -17.11 10.55
CA ARG A 52 -10.01 -18.57 10.38
C ARG A 52 -11.39 -19.21 10.27
N GLU A 53 -12.31 -18.88 11.18
CA GLU A 53 -13.69 -19.37 11.15
C GLU A 53 -14.39 -19.02 9.84
N ARG A 54 -14.21 -17.78 9.35
CA ARG A 54 -14.79 -17.35 8.07
C ARG A 54 -14.21 -18.10 6.88
N MET A 55 -12.91 -18.35 6.87
CA MET A 55 -12.27 -19.16 5.82
C MET A 55 -12.81 -20.59 5.83
N GLU A 56 -12.86 -21.24 6.99
CA GLU A 56 -13.39 -22.59 7.14
C GLU A 56 -14.88 -22.69 6.73
N SER A 57 -15.68 -21.68 7.06
CA SER A 57 -17.08 -21.61 6.63
C SER A 57 -17.19 -21.49 5.12
N GLY A 58 -16.38 -20.62 4.49
CA GLY A 58 -16.36 -20.46 3.03
C GLY A 58 -15.96 -21.74 2.28
N MET A 59 -15.06 -22.55 2.84
CA MET A 59 -14.66 -23.83 2.26
C MET A 59 -15.75 -24.91 2.36
N ARG A 60 -16.73 -24.76 3.27
CA ARG A 60 -17.85 -25.68 3.43
C ARG A 60 -19.13 -25.25 2.72
N ASP A 61 -19.16 -24.03 2.18
CA ASP A 61 -20.34 -23.42 1.58
C ASP A 61 -20.47 -23.77 0.09
N GLY A 62 -21.02 -24.94 -0.19
CA GLY A 62 -21.26 -25.41 -1.57
C GLY A 62 -20.01 -25.36 -2.43
N ASP A 63 -20.07 -24.62 -3.54
CA ASP A 63 -18.97 -24.38 -4.48
C ASP A 63 -18.34 -22.98 -4.33
N ALA A 64 -18.52 -22.34 -3.18
CA ALA A 64 -18.01 -20.97 -2.93
C ALA A 64 -16.49 -20.89 -3.05
N PHE A 65 -15.77 -21.91 -2.58
CA PHE A 65 -14.31 -21.97 -2.69
C PHE A 65 -13.86 -22.10 -4.16
N GLU A 66 -14.49 -23.01 -4.93
CA GLU A 66 -14.17 -23.21 -6.34
C GLU A 66 -14.45 -21.95 -7.16
N ARG A 67 -15.52 -21.23 -6.87
CA ARG A 67 -15.79 -19.93 -7.50
C ARG A 67 -14.77 -18.88 -7.11
N LEU A 68 -14.35 -18.85 -5.84
CA LEU A 68 -13.34 -17.89 -5.36
C LEU A 68 -12.01 -18.04 -6.09
N VAL A 69 -11.56 -19.28 -6.31
CA VAL A 69 -10.24 -19.55 -6.91
C VAL A 69 -10.29 -19.73 -8.42
N GLY A 70 -11.43 -20.06 -8.99
CA GLY A 70 -11.60 -20.42 -10.41
C GLY A 70 -12.17 -19.31 -11.29
N ASN A 71 -12.79 -18.27 -10.73
CA ASN A 71 -13.43 -17.23 -11.53
C ASN A 71 -12.65 -15.91 -11.49
N TYR A 72 -12.60 -15.22 -12.61
CA TYR A 72 -12.09 -13.84 -12.65
C TYR A 72 -13.06 -12.89 -11.95
N ALA A 73 -12.52 -12.03 -11.10
CA ALA A 73 -13.27 -10.90 -10.59
C ALA A 73 -13.39 -9.78 -11.64
N PRO A 74 -14.44 -8.93 -11.57
CA PRO A 74 -14.51 -7.72 -12.38
C PRO A 74 -13.30 -6.79 -12.13
N PRO A 75 -12.95 -5.89 -13.08
CA PRO A 75 -11.77 -5.02 -12.93
C PRO A 75 -11.74 -4.17 -11.65
N ALA A 76 -12.91 -3.76 -11.13
CA ALA A 76 -12.99 -3.04 -9.86
C ALA A 76 -12.96 -3.96 -8.61
N GLY A 77 -12.87 -5.27 -8.81
CA GLY A 77 -12.91 -6.28 -7.75
C GLY A 77 -14.31 -6.84 -7.48
N ASP A 78 -14.39 -7.83 -6.60
CA ASP A 78 -15.63 -8.52 -6.25
C ASP A 78 -16.72 -7.54 -5.77
N ARG A 79 -17.93 -7.67 -6.35
CA ARG A 79 -19.02 -6.74 -6.08
C ARG A 79 -19.56 -6.86 -4.66
N ALA A 80 -19.65 -8.09 -4.14
CA ALA A 80 -20.18 -8.32 -2.79
C ALA A 80 -19.23 -7.74 -1.74
N PHE A 81 -17.93 -7.90 -1.93
CA PHE A 81 -16.92 -7.28 -1.07
C PHE A 81 -17.00 -5.75 -1.12
N ARG A 82 -17.08 -5.15 -2.32
CA ARG A 82 -17.18 -3.70 -2.49
C ARG A 82 -18.45 -3.12 -1.83
N ALA A 83 -19.57 -3.82 -1.96
CA ALA A 83 -20.83 -3.43 -1.33
C ALA A 83 -20.73 -3.51 0.21
N ALA A 84 -20.12 -4.56 0.75
CA ALA A 84 -19.88 -4.72 2.18
C ALA A 84 -18.95 -3.63 2.73
N ALA A 85 -17.85 -3.33 2.02
CA ALA A 85 -16.93 -2.27 2.39
C ALA A 85 -17.61 -0.90 2.39
N ALA A 86 -18.38 -0.57 1.35
CA ALA A 86 -19.14 0.67 1.28
C ALA A 86 -20.19 0.76 2.40
N SER A 87 -20.85 -0.35 2.74
CA SER A 87 -21.81 -0.40 3.85
C SER A 87 -21.13 -0.17 5.21
N LEU A 88 -19.95 -0.75 5.42
CA LEU A 88 -19.15 -0.54 6.62
C LEU A 88 -18.79 0.95 6.76
N LEU A 89 -18.23 1.56 5.71
CA LEU A 89 -17.80 2.96 5.74
C LEU A 89 -18.96 3.93 5.94
N ARG A 90 -20.16 3.64 5.36
CA ARG A 90 -21.36 4.43 5.65
C ARG A 90 -21.77 4.33 7.12
N ARG A 91 -21.72 3.13 7.69
CA ARG A 91 -22.13 2.91 9.09
C ARG A 91 -21.19 3.57 10.07
N GLU A 92 -19.88 3.42 9.87
CA GLU A 92 -18.86 3.87 10.83
C GLU A 92 -18.55 5.38 10.69
N PHE A 93 -18.59 5.90 9.47
CA PHE A 93 -18.14 7.27 9.19
C PHE A 93 -19.20 8.17 8.57
N GLY A 94 -20.40 7.66 8.27
CA GLY A 94 -21.46 8.43 7.61
C GLY A 94 -21.14 8.85 6.16
N TRP A 95 -20.18 8.23 5.51
CA TRP A 95 -19.79 8.61 4.14
C TRP A 95 -20.87 8.26 3.12
N PRO A 96 -21.30 9.19 2.25
CA PRO A 96 -22.34 8.94 1.26
C PRO A 96 -21.80 8.20 0.03
N ILE A 97 -21.32 6.97 0.22
CA ILE A 97 -20.70 6.14 -0.81
C ILE A 97 -21.46 4.86 -1.07
N THR A 98 -21.29 4.30 -2.27
CA THR A 98 -21.81 3.01 -2.71
C THR A 98 -20.68 2.10 -3.18
N GLU A 99 -20.98 0.89 -3.61
CA GLU A 99 -19.99 0.00 -4.22
C GLU A 99 -19.31 0.60 -5.48
N ALA A 100 -19.95 1.56 -6.15
CA ALA A 100 -19.37 2.25 -7.30
C ALA A 100 -18.17 3.14 -6.94
N ASN A 101 -18.07 3.53 -5.66
CA ASN A 101 -16.97 4.36 -5.16
C ASN A 101 -15.81 3.51 -4.59
N VAL A 102 -15.89 2.19 -4.67
CA VAL A 102 -14.89 1.27 -4.13
C VAL A 102 -14.26 0.46 -5.25
N ALA A 103 -12.95 0.48 -5.32
CA ALA A 103 -12.17 -0.39 -6.19
C ALA A 103 -11.11 -1.14 -5.37
N LEU A 104 -10.82 -2.37 -5.74
CA LEU A 104 -9.84 -3.22 -5.06
C LEU A 104 -8.53 -3.26 -5.86
N THR A 105 -7.42 -3.30 -5.16
CA THR A 105 -6.09 -3.45 -5.73
C THR A 105 -5.29 -4.49 -4.94
N ASN A 106 -4.22 -4.98 -5.53
CA ASN A 106 -3.27 -5.86 -4.84
C ASN A 106 -2.37 -5.05 -3.89
N GLY A 107 -2.98 -4.57 -2.79
CA GLY A 107 -2.30 -3.76 -1.79
C GLY A 107 -2.24 -2.27 -2.15
N SER A 108 -1.87 -1.46 -1.15
CA SER A 108 -1.80 0.00 -1.25
C SER A 108 -0.75 0.49 -2.25
N GLN A 109 0.36 -0.23 -2.42
CA GLN A 109 1.39 0.15 -3.40
C GLN A 109 0.85 0.18 -4.83
N THR A 110 0.03 -0.82 -5.21
CA THR A 110 -0.63 -0.83 -6.52
C THR A 110 -1.62 0.33 -6.66
N ALA A 111 -2.36 0.63 -5.59
CA ALA A 111 -3.26 1.79 -5.58
C ALA A 111 -2.49 3.10 -5.77
N PHE A 112 -1.38 3.30 -5.07
CA PHE A 112 -0.54 4.49 -5.22
C PHE A 112 0.11 4.58 -6.60
N PHE A 113 0.55 3.45 -7.17
CA PHE A 113 1.03 3.43 -8.54
C PHE A 113 -0.02 4.00 -9.51
N TYR A 114 -1.28 3.56 -9.40
CA TYR A 114 -2.35 4.09 -10.23
C TYR A 114 -2.62 5.57 -9.95
N LEU A 115 -2.84 5.94 -8.70
CA LEU A 115 -3.23 7.29 -8.33
C LEU A 115 -2.17 8.32 -8.68
N PHE A 116 -0.90 8.05 -8.38
CA PHE A 116 0.17 9.00 -8.66
C PHE A 116 0.36 9.20 -10.17
N ASN A 117 0.32 8.13 -10.96
CA ASN A 117 0.48 8.23 -12.42
C ASN A 117 -0.78 8.73 -13.14
N MET A 118 -1.98 8.63 -12.53
CA MET A 118 -3.21 9.23 -13.08
C MET A 118 -3.28 10.73 -12.85
N PHE A 119 -2.79 11.21 -11.71
CA PHE A 119 -3.01 12.60 -11.28
C PHE A 119 -1.75 13.46 -11.32
N ALA A 120 -0.59 12.87 -11.62
CA ALA A 120 0.67 13.58 -11.79
C ALA A 120 1.39 13.11 -13.07
N GLY A 121 2.50 13.79 -13.40
CA GLY A 121 3.22 13.60 -14.66
C GLY A 121 2.81 14.58 -15.72
N ARG A 122 2.97 14.22 -17.00
CA ARG A 122 2.67 15.07 -18.15
C ARG A 122 1.23 14.90 -18.59
N PHE A 123 0.55 16.02 -18.81
CA PHE A 123 -0.83 16.05 -19.27
C PHE A 123 -0.92 16.33 -20.77
N PRO A 124 -2.06 15.98 -21.43
CA PRO A 124 -2.23 16.20 -22.87
C PRO A 124 -2.15 17.67 -23.31
N ASP A 125 -2.44 18.60 -22.41
CA ASP A 125 -2.33 20.05 -22.65
C ASP A 125 -0.89 20.59 -22.53
N GLY A 126 0.09 19.70 -22.31
CA GLY A 126 1.50 20.05 -22.10
C GLY A 126 1.85 20.45 -20.67
N SER A 127 0.88 20.58 -19.78
CA SER A 127 1.13 20.89 -18.37
C SER A 127 1.79 19.71 -17.66
N ARG A 128 2.46 19.98 -16.54
CA ARG A 128 3.06 18.96 -15.68
C ARG A 128 2.65 19.17 -14.23
N LYS A 129 2.25 18.09 -13.59
CA LYS A 129 1.95 18.09 -12.15
C LYS A 129 2.84 17.11 -11.41
N LYS A 130 3.16 17.43 -10.17
CA LYS A 130 3.94 16.58 -9.27
C LYS A 130 3.09 16.15 -8.08
N VAL A 131 3.46 15.03 -7.49
CA VAL A 131 2.93 14.59 -6.19
C VAL A 131 3.71 15.32 -5.10
N LEU A 132 3.01 16.05 -4.25
CA LEU A 132 3.61 16.67 -3.07
C LEU A 132 3.56 15.69 -1.90
N LEU A 133 4.73 15.28 -1.43
CA LEU A 133 4.91 14.60 -0.16
C LEU A 133 5.32 15.65 0.88
N PRO A 134 4.41 16.09 1.77
CA PRO A 134 4.61 17.30 2.56
C PRO A 134 5.69 17.17 3.60
N LEU A 135 5.96 15.97 4.11
CA LEU A 135 6.95 15.72 5.14
C LEU A 135 8.07 14.82 4.61
N THR A 136 9.30 15.14 4.97
CA THR A 136 10.49 14.33 4.71
C THR A 136 11.14 13.97 6.04
N PRO A 137 11.48 12.70 6.31
CA PRO A 137 11.42 11.55 5.40
C PRO A 137 10.03 10.93 5.26
N GLU A 138 9.78 10.34 4.09
CA GLU A 138 8.58 9.61 3.74
C GLU A 138 8.89 8.12 3.50
N TYR A 139 7.84 7.32 3.27
CA TYR A 139 7.99 5.89 3.02
C TYR A 139 8.76 5.64 1.71
N ILE A 140 9.85 4.90 1.81
CA ILE A 140 10.77 4.64 0.71
C ILE A 140 10.11 3.93 -0.48
N GLY A 141 9.06 3.14 -0.26
CA GLY A 141 8.35 2.42 -1.32
C GLY A 141 7.65 3.30 -2.36
N TYR A 142 7.55 4.61 -2.16
CA TYR A 142 7.00 5.52 -3.16
C TYR A 142 8.01 5.95 -4.22
N THR A 143 9.30 5.76 -4.00
CA THR A 143 10.38 6.32 -4.82
C THR A 143 10.29 5.90 -6.29
N ASP A 144 9.93 4.64 -6.54
CA ASP A 144 10.01 4.02 -7.87
C ASP A 144 8.64 3.85 -8.56
N VAL A 145 7.54 4.33 -7.96
CA VAL A 145 6.19 4.15 -8.53
C VAL A 145 5.88 5.12 -9.69
N GLY A 146 6.67 6.16 -9.90
CA GLY A 146 6.46 7.15 -10.97
C GLY A 146 6.89 6.62 -12.34
N LEU A 147 6.03 6.74 -13.36
CA LEU A 147 6.41 6.52 -14.76
C LEU A 147 7.30 7.66 -15.26
N ASP A 148 6.95 8.89 -14.94
CA ASP A 148 7.77 10.08 -15.21
C ASP A 148 8.90 10.19 -14.18
N ASP A 149 10.06 10.65 -14.64
CA ASP A 149 11.13 11.08 -13.77
C ASP A 149 10.72 12.35 -13.02
N ASP A 150 11.24 12.54 -11.80
CA ASP A 150 10.95 13.72 -10.99
C ASP A 150 9.43 13.93 -10.74
N LEU A 151 8.72 12.83 -10.45
CA LEU A 151 7.28 12.84 -10.16
C LEU A 151 6.97 13.48 -8.80
N PHE A 152 7.90 13.41 -7.86
CA PHE A 152 7.68 13.83 -6.48
C PHE A 152 8.37 15.14 -6.14
N ILE A 153 7.79 15.88 -5.20
CA ILE A 153 8.38 17.03 -4.53
C ILE A 153 8.09 16.92 -3.03
N SER A 154 9.06 17.27 -2.22
CA SER A 154 8.93 17.30 -0.76
C SER A 154 9.64 18.50 -0.17
N TYR A 155 9.24 18.87 1.04
CA TYR A 155 9.88 19.91 1.82
C TYR A 155 10.44 19.33 3.12
N ARG A 156 11.57 19.84 3.56
CA ARG A 156 12.07 19.50 4.90
C ARG A 156 11.15 20.14 5.92
N PRO A 157 10.68 19.38 6.91
CA PRO A 157 9.91 19.94 7.99
C PRO A 157 10.80 20.83 8.88
N GLU A 158 10.22 21.85 9.46
CA GLU A 158 10.83 22.52 10.59
C GLU A 158 10.71 21.63 11.82
N ILE A 159 11.80 21.53 12.58
CA ILE A 159 11.82 20.75 13.81
C ILE A 159 11.61 21.69 14.99
N GLU A 160 10.47 21.56 15.66
CA GLU A 160 10.20 22.24 16.90
C GLU A 160 10.56 21.34 18.08
N TYR A 161 11.55 21.75 18.85
CA TYR A 161 11.92 21.06 20.08
C TYR A 161 10.97 21.48 21.19
N LEU A 162 10.37 20.47 21.82
CA LEU A 162 9.54 20.62 23.01
C LEU A 162 10.38 20.40 24.27
N ASP A 163 9.75 20.31 25.41
CA ASP A 163 10.45 20.06 26.67
C ASP A 163 11.17 18.70 26.66
N GLY A 164 12.40 18.69 27.18
CA GLY A 164 13.22 17.52 27.36
C GLY A 164 13.76 16.95 26.03
N ARG A 165 13.41 15.69 25.70
CA ARG A 165 13.87 14.98 24.48
C ARG A 165 12.80 14.90 23.41
N GLN A 166 11.71 15.63 23.56
CA GLN A 166 10.61 15.60 22.62
C GLN A 166 10.77 16.65 21.53
N PHE A 167 10.32 16.30 20.34
CA PHE A 167 10.24 17.22 19.20
C PHE A 167 9.03 16.87 18.33
N LYS A 168 8.60 17.80 17.54
CA LYS A 168 7.61 17.57 16.47
C LYS A 168 8.05 18.22 15.17
N TYR A 169 7.55 17.70 14.08
CA TYR A 169 7.68 18.31 12.77
C TYR A 169 6.55 19.32 12.54
N ARG A 170 6.88 20.44 11.93
CA ARG A 170 5.94 21.45 11.40
C ARG A 170 6.12 21.62 9.91
#